data_efd594169afbcc6ddaa16b1fa4f78240
#
_entry.id   efd594169afbcc6ddaa16b1fa4f78240
#
_cell.length_a   1.000
_cell.length_b   1.000
_cell.length_c   1.000
_cell.angle_alpha   90.00
_cell.angle_beta   90.00
_cell.angle_gamma   90.00
#
_symmetry.space_group_name_H-M   'P 1'
#
loop_
_entity.id
_entity.type
_entity.pdbx_description
1 polymer ?
#
loop_
_entity_poly.entity_id
_entity_poly.type
_entity_poly.pdbx_seq_one_letter_code
_entity_poly.pdbx_strand_id
1 'polypeptide(L)'
;MKTISRIAYSNDKKNKTRSILIMMAICLTAMLLVIISTVGNGMIRLQKSQAAGSYGSNYGLFVAADASQLKEVNRRAEIDATGTMCTEGIIKGNENGGFVCMDETARKMLPYNKEYELKEGKYPVGTQEIAAGRAFFSEMGYDDVKVGDTVTLDYRAGMQSEYKPEEFVVSGILYDRDEYTIEASYVAFGSQEFYDEHVAENDRQYNIYFTLNDSANVSMNNIDSVIKQIAAACGIEEKNVIINDFYLQWVLQPSYETIAVCGVLILAIVLFSVVVIYNIFQVGIANKIQEYGKIL
;
A
#
# COMPACT_ATOMS: atom_id res chain seq x y z
N MET A 1 49.18 -23.32 10.12
CA MET A 1 48.52 -22.25 9.36
C MET A 1 49.47 -21.19 8.80
N LYS A 2 50.53 -20.73 9.52
CA LYS A 2 51.46 -19.70 9.00
C LYS A 2 52.23 -20.07 7.72
N THR A 3 52.56 -21.34 7.50
CA THR A 3 53.35 -21.81 6.34
C THR A 3 52.52 -21.81 5.05
N ILE A 4 51.25 -22.26 5.10
CA ILE A 4 50.33 -22.28 3.95
C ILE A 4 50.00 -20.84 3.50
N SER A 5 49.77 -19.96 4.46
CA SER A 5 49.53 -18.54 4.20
C SER A 5 50.72 -17.85 3.54
N ARG A 6 51.96 -18.21 3.94
CA ARG A 6 53.21 -17.68 3.37
C ARG A 6 53.47 -18.18 1.95
N ILE A 7 53.15 -19.44 1.66
CA ILE A 7 53.24 -20.04 0.31
C ILE A 7 52.21 -19.41 -0.61
N ALA A 8 50.95 -19.23 -0.13
CA ALA A 8 49.91 -18.57 -0.86
C ALA A 8 50.29 -17.13 -1.22
N TYR A 9 50.80 -16.34 -0.28
CA TYR A 9 51.26 -14.96 -0.49
C TYR A 9 52.42 -14.87 -1.49
N SER A 10 53.40 -15.80 -1.42
CA SER A 10 54.54 -15.86 -2.36
C SER A 10 54.10 -16.19 -3.78
N ASN A 11 53.11 -17.09 -3.93
CA ASN A 11 52.56 -17.47 -5.24
C ASN A 11 51.73 -16.32 -5.83
N ASP A 12 51.01 -15.60 -4.99
CA ASP A 12 50.20 -14.44 -5.38
C ASP A 12 51.08 -13.28 -5.90
N LYS A 13 52.23 -13.05 -5.28
CA LYS A 13 53.22 -12.06 -5.69
C LYS A 13 53.87 -12.36 -7.05
N LYS A 14 54.04 -13.65 -7.42
CA LYS A 14 54.55 -14.08 -8.74
C LYS A 14 53.51 -14.01 -9.86
N ASN A 15 52.23 -14.13 -9.51
CA ASN A 15 51.13 -14.17 -10.49
C ASN A 15 50.12 -13.02 -10.29
N LYS A 16 50.61 -11.81 -10.02
CA LYS A 16 49.78 -10.63 -9.68
C LYS A 16 48.61 -10.38 -10.64
N THR A 17 48.86 -10.42 -11.95
CA THR A 17 47.83 -10.17 -12.97
C THR A 17 46.70 -11.18 -12.90
N ARG A 18 47.01 -12.46 -12.68
CA ARG A 18 46.01 -13.53 -12.55
C ARG A 18 45.16 -13.37 -11.28
N SER A 19 45.83 -13.09 -10.14
CA SER A 19 45.12 -12.87 -8.87
C SER A 19 44.23 -11.64 -8.95
N ILE A 20 44.66 -10.57 -9.58
CA ILE A 20 43.83 -9.37 -9.81
C ILE A 20 42.65 -9.70 -10.70
N LEU A 21 42.80 -10.45 -11.80
CA LEU A 21 41.71 -10.83 -12.68
C LEU A 21 40.66 -11.71 -11.97
N ILE A 22 41.10 -12.69 -11.16
CA ILE A 22 40.20 -13.52 -10.35
C ILE A 22 39.46 -12.66 -9.33
N MET A 23 40.15 -11.77 -8.63
CA MET A 23 39.56 -10.85 -7.65
C MET A 23 38.52 -9.94 -8.31
N MET A 24 38.83 -9.35 -9.46
CA MET A 24 37.88 -8.54 -10.23
C MET A 24 36.65 -9.36 -10.67
N ALA A 25 36.84 -10.59 -11.14
CA ALA A 25 35.73 -11.47 -11.55
C ALA A 25 34.81 -11.78 -10.36
N ILE A 26 35.38 -12.09 -9.18
CA ILE A 26 34.60 -12.34 -7.96
C ILE A 26 33.86 -11.08 -7.50
N CYS A 27 34.53 -9.93 -7.47
CA CYS A 27 33.92 -8.67 -7.11
C CYS A 27 32.77 -8.29 -8.06
N LEU A 28 32.97 -8.42 -9.37
CA LEU A 28 31.94 -8.15 -10.38
C LEU A 28 30.74 -9.07 -10.21
N THR A 29 30.97 -10.37 -9.99
CA THR A 29 29.89 -11.34 -9.74
C THR A 29 29.10 -10.98 -8.50
N ALA A 30 29.79 -10.69 -7.40
CA ALA A 30 29.13 -10.29 -6.15
C ALA A 30 28.30 -9.01 -6.34
N MET A 31 28.86 -8.02 -7.04
CA MET A 31 28.14 -6.77 -7.35
C MET A 31 26.88 -7.03 -8.18
N LEU A 32 26.97 -7.85 -9.22
CA LEU A 32 25.83 -8.20 -10.07
C LEU A 32 24.73 -8.95 -9.29
N LEU A 33 25.09 -9.87 -8.41
CA LEU A 33 24.14 -10.58 -7.56
C LEU A 33 23.40 -9.63 -6.60
N VAL A 34 24.11 -8.67 -6.02
CA VAL A 34 23.50 -7.64 -5.16
C VAL A 34 22.55 -6.76 -5.97
N ILE A 35 22.95 -6.33 -7.17
CA ILE A 35 22.11 -5.51 -8.04
C ILE A 35 20.81 -6.23 -8.39
N ILE A 36 20.90 -7.50 -8.84
CA ILE A 36 19.70 -8.28 -9.20
C ILE A 36 18.78 -8.46 -8.00
N SER A 37 19.33 -8.79 -6.84
CA SER A 37 18.53 -8.95 -5.62
C SER A 37 17.85 -7.65 -5.20
N THR A 38 18.54 -6.52 -5.33
CA THR A 38 18.00 -5.19 -5.00
C THR A 38 16.91 -4.77 -5.98
N VAL A 39 17.15 -4.94 -7.28
CA VAL A 39 16.16 -4.63 -8.33
C VAL A 39 14.94 -5.52 -8.22
N GLY A 40 15.12 -6.84 -8.01
CA GLY A 40 14.01 -7.78 -7.82
C GLY A 40 13.13 -7.42 -6.62
N ASN A 41 13.72 -7.12 -5.47
CA ASN A 41 12.98 -6.67 -4.29
C ASN A 41 12.29 -5.31 -4.54
N GLY A 42 12.95 -4.39 -5.23
CA GLY A 42 12.37 -3.10 -5.62
C GLY A 42 11.15 -3.27 -6.51
N MET A 43 11.20 -4.19 -7.47
CA MET A 43 10.10 -4.48 -8.38
C MET A 43 8.87 -5.07 -7.66
N ILE A 44 9.10 -5.99 -6.72
CA ILE A 44 8.02 -6.55 -5.88
C ILE A 44 7.38 -5.45 -5.02
N ARG A 45 8.17 -4.56 -4.42
CA ARG A 45 7.65 -3.42 -3.64
C ARG A 45 6.83 -2.47 -4.51
N LEU A 46 7.30 -2.18 -5.72
CA LEU A 46 6.60 -1.32 -6.67
C LEU A 46 5.25 -1.93 -7.07
N GLN A 47 5.20 -3.23 -7.39
CA GLN A 47 3.95 -3.93 -7.70
C GLN A 47 2.95 -3.86 -6.54
N LYS A 48 3.39 -4.10 -5.30
CA LYS A 48 2.54 -3.96 -4.11
C LYS A 48 2.04 -2.53 -3.92
N SER A 49 2.89 -1.54 -4.13
CA SER A 49 2.51 -0.12 -4.04
C SER A 49 1.50 0.28 -5.11
N GLN A 50 1.67 -0.20 -6.35
CA GLN A 50 0.70 0.02 -7.43
C GLN A 50 -0.63 -0.66 -7.14
N ALA A 51 -0.61 -1.90 -6.62
CA ALA A 51 -1.83 -2.60 -6.20
C ALA A 51 -2.54 -1.84 -5.07
N ALA A 52 -1.81 -1.32 -4.08
CA ALA A 52 -2.38 -0.49 -3.02
C ALA A 52 -2.99 0.81 -3.57
N GLY A 53 -2.36 1.45 -4.55
CA GLY A 53 -2.93 2.61 -5.22
C GLY A 53 -4.21 2.31 -5.99
N SER A 54 -4.30 1.13 -6.62
CA SER A 54 -5.45 0.75 -7.47
C SER A 54 -6.61 0.14 -6.69
N TYR A 55 -6.32 -0.65 -5.66
CA TYR A 55 -7.31 -1.46 -4.93
C TYR A 55 -7.44 -1.11 -3.45
N GLY A 56 -6.64 -0.17 -2.97
CA GLY A 56 -6.50 0.09 -1.54
C GLY A 56 -5.50 -0.87 -0.89
N SER A 57 -5.05 -0.53 0.31
CA SER A 57 -4.10 -1.34 1.08
C SER A 57 -4.75 -2.13 2.23
N ASN A 58 -6.07 -2.00 2.40
CA ASN A 58 -6.83 -2.77 3.38
C ASN A 58 -6.93 -4.24 2.97
N TYR A 59 -6.94 -5.14 3.94
CA TYR A 59 -7.15 -6.58 3.73
C TYR A 59 -8.63 -6.91 3.57
N GLY A 60 -9.49 -6.10 4.16
CA GLY A 60 -10.93 -6.22 4.05
C GLY A 60 -11.65 -5.04 4.69
N LEU A 61 -12.95 -5.11 4.64
CA LEU A 61 -13.89 -4.12 5.15
C LEU A 61 -14.99 -4.84 5.92
N PHE A 62 -15.26 -4.40 7.14
CA PHE A 62 -16.47 -4.75 7.88
C PHE A 62 -17.49 -3.63 7.69
N VAL A 63 -18.61 -3.95 7.07
CA VAL A 63 -19.65 -2.99 6.71
C VAL A 63 -20.66 -2.85 7.85
N ALA A 64 -21.07 -1.62 8.13
CA ALA A 64 -22.13 -1.30 9.08
C ALA A 64 -21.92 -1.91 10.49
N ALA A 65 -20.68 -1.93 10.96
CA ALA A 65 -20.34 -2.36 12.30
C ALA A 65 -20.79 -1.32 13.34
N ASP A 66 -21.33 -1.74 14.46
CA ASP A 66 -21.66 -0.85 15.58
C ASP A 66 -20.42 -0.45 16.42
N ALA A 67 -20.59 0.47 17.34
CA ALA A 67 -19.51 0.97 18.20
C ALA A 67 -18.88 -0.12 19.09
N SER A 68 -19.65 -1.15 19.50
CA SER A 68 -19.13 -2.26 20.31
C SER A 68 -18.28 -3.19 19.46
N GLN A 69 -18.71 -3.47 18.25
CA GLN A 69 -17.97 -4.28 17.25
C GLN A 69 -16.66 -3.57 16.85
N LEU A 70 -16.70 -2.26 16.60
CA LEU A 70 -15.49 -1.47 16.35
C LEU A 70 -14.47 -1.59 17.50
N LYS A 71 -14.95 -1.53 18.73
CA LYS A 71 -14.10 -1.68 19.91
C LYS A 71 -13.49 -3.08 20.01
N GLU A 72 -14.26 -4.12 19.69
CA GLU A 72 -13.76 -5.50 19.69
C GLU A 72 -12.75 -5.72 18.56
N VAL A 73 -12.99 -5.19 17.35
CA VAL A 73 -12.02 -5.25 16.23
C VAL A 73 -10.69 -4.61 16.63
N ASN A 74 -10.73 -3.42 17.25
CA ASN A 74 -9.52 -2.72 17.70
C ASN A 74 -8.74 -3.43 18.82
N ARG A 75 -9.34 -4.40 19.49
CA ARG A 75 -8.69 -5.20 20.55
C ARG A 75 -8.05 -6.49 20.03
N ARG A 76 -8.33 -6.86 18.79
CA ARG A 76 -7.81 -8.11 18.22
C ARG A 76 -6.31 -8.03 18.00
N ALA A 77 -5.61 -9.06 18.49
CA ALA A 77 -4.16 -9.12 18.36
C ALA A 77 -3.69 -9.32 16.89
N GLU A 78 -4.56 -9.86 16.04
CA GLU A 78 -4.29 -10.12 14.62
C GLU A 78 -4.41 -8.85 13.77
N ILE A 79 -5.10 -7.82 14.25
CA ILE A 79 -5.27 -6.54 13.55
C ILE A 79 -4.01 -5.68 13.74
N ASP A 80 -3.48 -5.16 12.64
CA ASP A 80 -2.35 -4.25 12.64
C ASP A 80 -2.82 -2.79 12.73
N ALA A 81 -3.76 -2.42 11.86
CA ALA A 81 -4.36 -1.10 11.83
C ALA A 81 -5.82 -1.16 11.41
N THR A 82 -6.60 -0.22 11.92
CA THR A 82 -7.99 0.02 11.53
C THR A 82 -8.17 1.46 11.07
N GLY A 83 -8.99 1.65 10.04
CA GLY A 83 -9.48 2.94 9.60
C GLY A 83 -11.01 2.92 9.54
N THR A 84 -11.66 4.00 9.90
CA THR A 84 -13.11 4.11 9.95
C THR A 84 -13.66 5.11 8.95
N MET A 85 -14.79 4.76 8.37
CA MET A 85 -15.62 5.65 7.56
C MET A 85 -17.08 5.50 8.00
N CYS A 86 -17.75 6.62 8.22
CA CYS A 86 -19.19 6.67 8.43
C CYS A 86 -19.86 7.55 7.38
N THR A 87 -21.10 7.19 7.01
CA THR A 87 -21.92 8.02 6.15
C THR A 87 -22.70 8.97 7.05
N GLU A 88 -22.47 10.26 6.87
CA GLU A 88 -23.11 11.28 7.71
C GLU A 88 -24.55 11.56 7.30
N GLY A 89 -24.87 11.36 6.03
CA GLY A 89 -26.20 11.57 5.49
C GLY A 89 -26.17 11.92 4.00
N ILE A 90 -27.17 12.69 3.58
CA ILE A 90 -27.36 13.04 2.18
C ILE A 90 -27.54 14.54 2.04
N ILE A 91 -26.77 15.15 1.15
CA ILE A 91 -26.91 16.54 0.75
C ILE A 91 -27.75 16.57 -0.53
N LYS A 92 -28.80 17.43 -0.53
CA LYS A 92 -29.68 17.61 -1.67
C LYS A 92 -28.93 18.18 -2.86
N GLY A 93 -29.16 17.58 -4.03
CA GLY A 93 -28.40 17.87 -5.24
C GLY A 93 -27.11 17.06 -5.38
N ASN A 94 -26.75 16.26 -4.36
CA ASN A 94 -25.63 15.30 -4.37
C ASN A 94 -26.05 13.93 -3.83
N GLU A 95 -27.26 13.48 -4.17
CA GLU A 95 -27.86 12.23 -3.63
C GLU A 95 -27.06 10.98 -4.00
N ASN A 96 -26.36 11.01 -5.12
CA ASN A 96 -25.49 9.93 -5.59
C ASN A 96 -24.04 10.08 -5.09
N GLY A 97 -23.73 11.19 -4.43
CA GLY A 97 -22.41 11.46 -3.85
C GLY A 97 -22.31 10.97 -2.40
N GLY A 98 -21.11 11.07 -1.84
CA GLY A 98 -20.85 10.72 -0.45
C GLY A 98 -20.75 11.97 0.43
N PHE A 99 -21.53 12.03 1.51
CA PHE A 99 -21.23 12.91 2.65
C PHE A 99 -20.77 12.00 3.79
N VAL A 100 -19.47 12.03 4.07
CA VAL A 100 -18.81 11.01 4.89
C VAL A 100 -17.85 11.62 5.91
N CYS A 101 -17.79 10.99 7.07
CA CYS A 101 -16.67 11.13 7.98
C CYS A 101 -15.68 10.00 7.73
N MET A 102 -14.41 10.32 7.64
CA MET A 102 -13.37 9.33 7.37
C MET A 102 -12.10 9.71 8.11
N ASP A 103 -11.56 8.80 8.90
CA ASP A 103 -10.29 9.02 9.57
C ASP A 103 -9.08 8.95 8.60
N GLU A 104 -7.93 9.40 9.07
CA GLU A 104 -6.71 9.43 8.28
C GLU A 104 -6.26 8.03 7.84
N THR A 105 -6.47 7.02 8.69
CA THR A 105 -6.09 5.63 8.42
C THR A 105 -6.93 5.05 7.29
N ALA A 106 -8.25 5.26 7.33
CA ALA A 106 -9.15 4.83 6.25
C ALA A 106 -8.79 5.50 4.91
N ARG A 107 -8.52 6.82 4.91
CA ARG A 107 -8.09 7.54 3.69
C ARG A 107 -6.83 6.96 3.08
N LYS A 108 -5.87 6.52 3.91
CA LYS A 108 -4.63 5.88 3.44
C LYS A 108 -4.82 4.45 2.97
N MET A 109 -5.82 3.74 3.50
CA MET A 109 -6.12 2.35 3.16
C MET A 109 -6.96 2.21 1.90
N LEU A 110 -7.72 3.22 1.53
CA LEU A 110 -8.55 3.20 0.32
C LEU A 110 -7.71 3.29 -0.95
N PRO A 111 -8.26 2.88 -2.11
CA PRO A 111 -7.66 3.17 -3.40
C PRO A 111 -7.35 4.65 -3.53
N TYR A 112 -6.23 4.95 -4.21
CA TYR A 112 -5.88 6.34 -4.45
C TYR A 112 -7.02 7.05 -5.19
N ASN A 113 -7.54 8.10 -4.56
CA ASN A 113 -8.53 8.97 -5.15
C ASN A 113 -8.15 10.41 -4.83
N LYS A 114 -7.87 11.18 -5.87
CA LYS A 114 -7.48 12.58 -5.77
C LYS A 114 -8.54 13.44 -5.07
N GLU A 115 -9.83 13.08 -5.20
CA GLU A 115 -10.95 13.76 -4.54
C GLU A 115 -10.91 13.62 -3.00
N TYR A 116 -10.10 12.71 -2.46
CA TYR A 116 -9.90 12.60 -1.01
C TYR A 116 -8.75 13.46 -0.50
N GLU A 117 -7.99 14.10 -1.37
CA GLU A 117 -6.85 14.92 -0.99
C GLU A 117 -7.21 16.39 -0.86
N LEU A 118 -6.67 17.01 0.19
CA LEU A 118 -6.80 18.45 0.39
C LEU A 118 -5.92 19.23 -0.59
N LYS A 119 -6.53 20.18 -1.25
CA LYS A 119 -5.84 21.21 -2.03
C LYS A 119 -5.54 22.44 -1.18
N GLU A 120 -6.47 22.82 -0.29
CA GLU A 120 -6.37 23.96 0.61
C GLU A 120 -7.05 23.67 1.94
N GLY A 121 -6.59 24.27 3.05
CA GLY A 121 -7.25 24.16 4.35
C GLY A 121 -6.95 22.88 5.11
N LYS A 122 -7.93 22.34 5.83
CA LYS A 122 -7.85 21.14 6.67
C LYS A 122 -9.10 20.28 6.52
N TYR A 123 -8.99 19.00 6.88
CA TYR A 123 -10.19 18.15 7.01
C TYR A 123 -11.06 18.65 8.18
N PRO A 124 -12.39 18.47 8.08
CA PRO A 124 -13.34 18.86 9.13
C PRO A 124 -13.03 18.17 10.47
N VAL A 125 -13.14 18.94 11.56
CA VAL A 125 -13.02 18.46 12.94
C VAL A 125 -14.24 18.86 13.74
N GLY A 126 -14.65 20.13 13.65
CA GLY A 126 -15.82 20.66 14.35
C GLY A 126 -17.14 20.29 13.67
N THR A 127 -18.23 20.31 14.44
CA THR A 127 -19.58 19.90 13.99
C THR A 127 -20.10 20.64 12.75
N GLN A 128 -19.71 21.90 12.57
CA GLN A 128 -20.16 22.72 11.43
C GLN A 128 -19.07 22.88 10.36
N GLU A 129 -18.11 21.99 10.28
CA GLU A 129 -17.06 22.06 9.28
C GLU A 129 -17.34 21.09 8.13
N ILE A 130 -17.08 21.55 6.88
CA ILE A 130 -17.19 20.75 5.66
C ILE A 130 -15.95 20.93 4.79
N ALA A 131 -15.51 19.85 4.11
CA ALA A 131 -14.51 19.94 3.05
C ALA A 131 -15.00 19.19 1.81
N ALA A 132 -14.94 19.84 0.65
CA ALA A 132 -15.34 19.27 -0.64
C ALA A 132 -14.58 19.95 -1.78
N GLY A 133 -14.70 19.40 -2.99
CA GLY A 133 -14.15 20.00 -4.20
C GLY A 133 -14.90 21.26 -4.59
N ARG A 134 -14.26 22.13 -5.38
CA ARG A 134 -14.92 23.35 -5.89
C ARG A 134 -16.12 23.02 -6.77
N ALA A 135 -16.05 21.95 -7.54
CA ALA A 135 -17.14 21.49 -8.37
C ALA A 135 -18.40 21.11 -7.55
N PHE A 136 -18.22 20.48 -6.37
CA PHE A 136 -19.32 20.25 -5.44
C PHE A 136 -20.00 21.56 -5.01
N PHE A 137 -19.21 22.54 -4.56
CA PHE A 137 -19.78 23.81 -4.10
C PHE A 137 -20.46 24.58 -5.24
N SER A 138 -19.90 24.58 -6.45
CA SER A 138 -20.55 25.19 -7.61
C SER A 138 -21.87 24.54 -7.98
N GLU A 139 -21.98 23.20 -7.91
CA GLU A 139 -23.24 22.49 -8.11
C GLU A 139 -24.28 22.84 -7.03
N MET A 140 -23.83 23.12 -5.81
CA MET A 140 -24.69 23.59 -4.70
C MET A 140 -25.02 25.10 -4.82
N GLY A 141 -24.57 25.78 -5.86
CA GLY A 141 -24.84 27.21 -6.11
C GLY A 141 -23.87 28.17 -5.45
N TYR A 142 -22.70 27.71 -5.04
CA TYR A 142 -21.64 28.51 -4.42
C TYR A 142 -20.40 28.56 -5.31
N ASP A 143 -20.33 29.54 -6.21
CA ASP A 143 -19.13 29.78 -7.00
C ASP A 143 -18.05 30.51 -6.17
N ASP A 144 -16.79 30.25 -6.49
CA ASP A 144 -15.61 30.88 -5.88
C ASP A 144 -15.48 30.76 -4.34
N VAL A 145 -16.02 29.67 -3.75
CA VAL A 145 -15.91 29.37 -2.31
C VAL A 145 -14.44 29.29 -1.88
N LYS A 146 -14.17 29.82 -0.69
CA LYS A 146 -12.87 29.82 -0.02
C LYS A 146 -12.95 29.17 1.36
N VAL A 147 -11.82 28.71 1.84
CA VAL A 147 -11.70 28.25 3.24
C VAL A 147 -12.08 29.38 4.18
N GLY A 148 -12.99 29.09 5.11
CA GLY A 148 -13.57 30.04 6.07
C GLY A 148 -14.93 30.61 5.67
N ASP A 149 -15.38 30.42 4.42
CA ASP A 149 -16.72 30.82 4.01
C ASP A 149 -17.79 29.93 4.65
N THR A 150 -18.98 30.51 4.87
CA THR A 150 -20.16 29.76 5.33
C THR A 150 -21.08 29.43 4.17
N VAL A 151 -21.52 28.17 4.09
CA VAL A 151 -22.47 27.68 3.11
C VAL A 151 -23.66 27.05 3.83
N THR A 152 -24.86 27.18 3.28
CA THR A 152 -26.08 26.53 3.79
C THR A 152 -26.45 25.44 2.81
N LEU A 153 -26.50 24.20 3.28
CA LEU A 153 -26.82 23.03 2.45
C LEU A 153 -28.07 22.36 2.99
N ASP A 154 -28.98 21.94 2.10
CA ASP A 154 -30.12 21.11 2.46
C ASP A 154 -29.62 19.69 2.78
N TYR A 155 -29.64 19.31 4.04
CA TYR A 155 -29.13 18.04 4.57
C TYR A 155 -30.25 17.18 5.13
N ARG A 156 -30.10 15.85 5.03
CA ARG A 156 -30.89 14.86 5.77
C ARG A 156 -30.03 13.71 6.29
N ALA A 157 -30.28 13.25 7.51
CA ALA A 157 -29.51 12.18 8.16
C ALA A 157 -29.77 10.80 7.56
N GLY A 158 -30.88 10.57 6.89
CA GLY A 158 -31.21 9.28 6.28
C GLY A 158 -32.25 9.39 5.18
N MET A 159 -32.49 8.30 4.45
CA MET A 159 -33.37 8.26 3.28
C MET A 159 -34.82 8.67 3.58
N GLN A 160 -35.30 8.44 4.81
CA GLN A 160 -36.67 8.75 5.24
C GLN A 160 -36.80 10.09 5.95
N SER A 161 -35.69 10.78 6.21
CA SER A 161 -35.69 12.07 6.88
C SER A 161 -35.98 13.19 5.87
N GLU A 162 -36.61 14.26 6.36
CA GLU A 162 -36.81 15.47 5.56
C GLU A 162 -35.50 16.25 5.45
N TYR A 163 -35.31 16.93 4.32
CA TYR A 163 -34.21 17.87 4.16
C TYR A 163 -34.42 19.10 5.06
N LYS A 164 -33.36 19.49 5.73
CA LYS A 164 -33.28 20.72 6.56
C LYS A 164 -32.06 21.52 6.14
N PRO A 165 -32.16 22.85 6.13
CA PRO A 165 -31.00 23.68 5.92
C PRO A 165 -30.03 23.53 7.10
N GLU A 166 -28.77 23.26 6.80
CA GLU A 166 -27.68 23.16 7.76
C GLU A 166 -26.55 24.09 7.33
N GLU A 167 -25.98 24.84 8.28
CA GLU A 167 -24.89 25.77 8.02
C GLU A 167 -23.55 25.08 8.25
N PHE A 168 -22.66 25.21 7.27
CA PHE A 168 -21.30 24.67 7.35
C PHE A 168 -20.27 25.76 7.07
N VAL A 169 -19.18 25.73 7.80
CA VAL A 169 -17.96 26.50 7.53
C VAL A 169 -17.05 25.64 6.66
N VAL A 170 -16.62 26.15 5.53
CA VAL A 170 -15.69 25.46 4.61
C VAL A 170 -14.32 25.39 5.25
N SER A 171 -13.96 24.22 5.79
CA SER A 171 -12.68 23.97 6.46
C SER A 171 -11.56 23.62 5.48
N GLY A 172 -11.92 23.05 4.32
CA GLY A 172 -10.97 22.64 3.30
C GLY A 172 -11.59 22.54 1.92
N ILE A 173 -10.73 22.70 0.93
CA ILE A 173 -11.05 22.49 -0.48
C ILE A 173 -10.28 21.24 -0.94
N LEU A 174 -11.00 20.27 -1.48
CA LEU A 174 -10.44 19.06 -2.06
C LEU A 174 -10.07 19.27 -3.52
N TYR A 175 -9.28 18.34 -4.08
CA TYR A 175 -9.11 18.31 -5.53
C TYR A 175 -10.39 17.78 -6.19
N ASP A 176 -10.73 18.38 -7.31
CA ASP A 176 -11.81 17.91 -8.17
C ASP A 176 -11.35 16.70 -9.01
N ARG A 177 -12.28 15.89 -9.46
CA ARG A 177 -12.04 14.80 -10.41
C ARG A 177 -11.66 15.36 -11.76
N ASP A 178 -10.70 14.71 -12.46
CA ASP A 178 -10.22 15.19 -13.76
C ASP A 178 -11.26 14.98 -14.89
N GLU A 179 -12.17 14.01 -14.74
CA GLU A 179 -13.27 13.74 -15.68
C GLU A 179 -14.56 13.49 -14.94
N TYR A 180 -15.61 14.21 -15.28
CA TYR A 180 -16.97 13.97 -14.76
C TYR A 180 -17.66 12.91 -15.62
N THR A 181 -18.09 11.82 -15.00
CA THR A 181 -19.06 10.89 -15.59
C THR A 181 -20.45 11.54 -15.61
N ILE A 182 -21.36 11.03 -16.45
CA ILE A 182 -22.66 11.60 -16.81
C ILE A 182 -23.56 11.93 -15.59
N GLU A 183 -23.29 11.33 -14.41
CA GLU A 183 -23.94 11.68 -13.15
C GLU A 183 -22.88 12.27 -12.21
N ALA A 184 -22.95 13.58 -11.98
CA ALA A 184 -22.10 14.25 -11.03
C ALA A 184 -22.37 13.69 -9.62
N SER A 185 -21.43 12.93 -9.10
CA SER A 185 -21.44 12.49 -7.72
C SER A 185 -20.15 12.98 -7.06
N TYR A 186 -20.28 13.84 -6.07
CA TYR A 186 -19.15 14.45 -5.40
C TYR A 186 -18.95 13.87 -4.01
N VAL A 187 -17.71 13.83 -3.56
CA VAL A 187 -17.39 13.50 -2.17
C VAL A 187 -17.29 14.77 -1.36
N ALA A 188 -18.02 14.81 -0.25
CA ALA A 188 -17.89 15.84 0.78
C ALA A 188 -17.52 15.15 2.09
N PHE A 189 -16.55 15.73 2.81
CA PHE A 189 -16.18 15.29 4.14
C PHE A 189 -16.84 16.18 5.18
N GLY A 190 -17.50 15.57 6.15
CA GLY A 190 -17.84 16.17 7.41
C GLY A 190 -16.93 15.64 8.53
N SER A 191 -17.32 15.84 9.77
CA SER A 191 -16.52 15.48 10.94
C SER A 191 -17.16 14.36 11.75
N GLN A 192 -16.35 13.65 12.55
CA GLN A 192 -16.86 12.70 13.52
C GLN A 192 -17.80 13.36 14.54
N GLU A 193 -17.53 14.63 14.91
CA GLU A 193 -18.41 15.36 15.83
C GLU A 193 -19.78 15.62 15.22
N PHE A 194 -19.85 16.00 13.93
CA PHE A 194 -21.13 16.15 13.22
C PHE A 194 -21.91 14.83 13.18
N TYR A 195 -21.25 13.73 12.85
CA TYR A 195 -21.87 12.40 12.85
C TYR A 195 -22.42 12.02 14.22
N ASP A 196 -21.64 12.27 15.26
CA ASP A 196 -22.03 11.95 16.64
C ASP A 196 -23.19 12.82 17.16
N GLU A 197 -23.34 14.05 16.67
CA GLU A 197 -24.45 14.93 17.00
C GLU A 197 -25.76 14.53 16.29
N HIS A 198 -25.67 14.12 15.01
CA HIS A 198 -26.85 13.88 14.18
C HIS A 198 -27.32 12.43 14.16
N VAL A 199 -26.50 11.48 14.57
CA VAL A 199 -26.84 10.05 14.62
C VAL A 199 -26.80 9.56 16.07
N ALA A 200 -27.95 9.04 16.54
CA ALA A 200 -28.05 8.49 17.89
C ALA A 200 -27.03 7.35 18.09
N GLU A 201 -26.45 7.25 19.28
CA GLU A 201 -25.36 6.31 19.58
C GLU A 201 -25.67 4.85 19.17
N ASN A 202 -26.93 4.41 19.40
CA ASN A 202 -27.38 3.05 19.06
C ASN A 202 -27.56 2.81 17.54
N ASP A 203 -27.65 3.88 16.76
CA ASP A 203 -27.85 3.82 15.31
C ASP A 203 -26.56 4.06 14.52
N ARG A 204 -25.47 4.39 15.22
CA ARG A 204 -24.17 4.65 14.60
C ARG A 204 -23.60 3.39 13.98
N GLN A 205 -23.20 3.51 12.71
CA GLN A 205 -22.61 2.44 11.91
C GLN A 205 -21.29 2.89 11.31
N TYR A 206 -20.30 2.03 11.36
CA TYR A 206 -18.96 2.25 10.86
C TYR A 206 -18.60 1.22 9.80
N ASN A 207 -18.03 1.68 8.73
CA ASN A 207 -17.30 0.84 7.79
C ASN A 207 -15.84 0.77 8.27
N ILE A 208 -15.38 -0.41 8.69
CA ILE A 208 -14.08 -0.62 9.31
C ILE A 208 -13.15 -1.25 8.27
N TYR A 209 -12.23 -0.47 7.75
CA TYR A 209 -11.11 -0.95 6.94
C TYR A 209 -10.00 -1.45 7.85
N PHE A 210 -9.36 -2.55 7.53
CA PHE A 210 -8.32 -3.10 8.40
C PHE A 210 -7.19 -3.75 7.62
N THR A 211 -6.03 -3.83 8.29
CA THR A 211 -4.87 -4.66 7.89
C THR A 211 -4.59 -5.67 8.98
N LEU A 212 -3.96 -6.79 8.59
CA LEU A 212 -3.55 -7.84 9.52
C LEU A 212 -2.03 -7.81 9.68
N ASN A 213 -1.57 -8.13 10.88
CA ASN A 213 -0.16 -8.28 11.18
C ASN A 213 0.32 -9.73 11.02
N ASP A 214 1.63 -9.95 11.20
CA ASP A 214 2.25 -11.27 11.03
C ASP A 214 1.70 -12.34 11.98
N SER A 215 1.12 -11.96 13.14
CA SER A 215 0.54 -12.92 14.09
C SER A 215 -0.70 -13.65 13.55
N ALA A 216 -1.38 -13.06 12.58
CA ALA A 216 -2.51 -13.64 11.89
C ALA A 216 -2.12 -14.84 11.00
N ASN A 217 -0.82 -14.96 10.65
CA ASN A 217 -0.24 -16.06 9.86
C ASN A 217 -1.05 -16.37 8.59
N VAL A 218 -1.35 -15.34 7.80
CA VAL A 218 -2.21 -15.41 6.63
C VAL A 218 -1.46 -15.77 5.35
N SER A 219 -2.15 -16.47 4.48
CA SER A 219 -1.74 -16.83 3.13
C SER A 219 -2.98 -16.80 2.22
N MET A 220 -2.81 -16.86 0.91
CA MET A 220 -3.95 -16.93 -0.01
C MET A 220 -4.90 -18.11 0.25
N ASN A 221 -4.41 -19.18 0.87
CA ASN A 221 -5.23 -20.38 1.14
C ASN A 221 -6.12 -20.26 2.38
N ASN A 222 -5.81 -19.34 3.31
CA ASN A 222 -6.51 -19.25 4.58
C ASN A 222 -7.06 -17.85 4.92
N ILE A 223 -6.70 -16.81 4.14
CA ILE A 223 -7.06 -15.43 4.44
C ILE A 223 -8.56 -15.23 4.62
N ASP A 224 -9.37 -15.81 3.74
CA ASP A 224 -10.85 -15.74 3.80
C ASP A 224 -11.36 -16.31 5.14
N SER A 225 -10.90 -17.49 5.52
CA SER A 225 -11.30 -18.13 6.77
C SER A 225 -10.84 -17.35 8.01
N VAL A 226 -9.65 -16.77 7.97
CA VAL A 226 -9.11 -15.97 9.08
C VAL A 226 -9.92 -14.68 9.26
N ILE A 227 -10.20 -13.97 8.18
CA ILE A 227 -11.02 -12.74 8.24
C ILE A 227 -12.43 -13.03 8.74
N LYS A 228 -13.08 -14.10 8.26
CA LYS A 228 -14.40 -14.52 8.74
C LYS A 228 -14.39 -14.95 10.22
N GLN A 229 -13.34 -15.60 10.68
CA GLN A 229 -13.19 -15.94 12.11
C GLN A 229 -13.02 -14.69 12.98
N ILE A 230 -12.24 -13.71 12.54
CA ILE A 230 -12.12 -12.42 13.23
C ILE A 230 -13.48 -11.72 13.30
N ALA A 231 -14.20 -11.63 12.17
CA ALA A 231 -15.53 -11.04 12.10
C ALA A 231 -16.51 -11.71 13.07
N ALA A 232 -16.59 -13.04 13.05
CA ALA A 232 -17.45 -13.81 13.95
C ALA A 232 -17.11 -13.60 15.43
N ALA A 233 -15.81 -13.54 15.76
CA ALA A 233 -15.34 -13.25 17.12
C ALA A 233 -15.69 -11.83 17.59
N CYS A 234 -15.88 -10.88 16.68
CA CYS A 234 -16.33 -9.52 16.95
C CYS A 234 -17.86 -9.34 16.84
N GLY A 235 -18.62 -10.42 16.62
CA GLY A 235 -20.07 -10.38 16.46
C GLY A 235 -20.53 -9.78 15.13
N ILE A 236 -19.67 -9.74 14.12
CA ILE A 236 -19.96 -9.22 12.77
C ILE A 236 -20.46 -10.40 11.91
N GLU A 237 -21.62 -10.22 11.26
CA GLU A 237 -22.19 -11.22 10.37
C GLU A 237 -21.38 -11.36 9.07
N GLU A 238 -21.28 -12.57 8.54
CA GLU A 238 -20.50 -12.86 7.32
C GLU A 238 -20.94 -12.03 6.10
N LYS A 239 -22.24 -11.70 5.99
CA LYS A 239 -22.76 -10.83 4.92
C LYS A 239 -22.17 -9.41 4.93
N ASN A 240 -21.68 -8.97 6.09
CA ASN A 240 -21.09 -7.65 6.30
C ASN A 240 -19.55 -7.67 6.16
N VAL A 241 -18.97 -8.78 5.69
CA VAL A 241 -17.54 -8.93 5.47
C VAL A 241 -17.23 -8.83 3.99
N ILE A 242 -16.42 -7.87 3.61
CA ILE A 242 -15.89 -7.72 2.25
C ILE A 242 -14.38 -7.93 2.31
N ILE A 243 -13.87 -8.84 1.48
CA ILE A 243 -12.44 -9.14 1.40
C ILE A 243 -11.87 -8.41 0.17
N ASN A 244 -10.71 -7.81 0.33
CA ASN A 244 -10.03 -7.13 -0.77
C ASN A 244 -9.15 -8.11 -1.57
N ASP A 245 -9.80 -9.04 -2.27
CA ASP A 245 -9.12 -10.12 -3.00
C ASP A 245 -8.12 -9.61 -4.03
N PHE A 246 -8.44 -8.51 -4.71
CA PHE A 246 -7.55 -7.92 -5.70
C PHE A 246 -6.23 -7.45 -5.10
N TYR A 247 -6.26 -6.78 -3.97
CA TYR A 247 -5.04 -6.36 -3.27
C TYR A 247 -4.28 -7.55 -2.68
N LEU A 248 -5.01 -8.47 -2.04
CA LEU A 248 -4.42 -9.63 -1.36
C LEU A 248 -3.67 -10.55 -2.32
N GLN A 249 -4.12 -10.69 -3.56
CA GLN A 249 -3.38 -11.43 -4.59
C GLN A 249 -1.96 -10.87 -4.80
N TRP A 250 -1.79 -9.56 -4.79
CA TRP A 250 -0.48 -8.92 -4.96
C TRP A 250 0.41 -8.97 -3.71
N VAL A 251 -0.20 -9.01 -2.53
CA VAL A 251 0.53 -8.98 -1.26
C VAL A 251 0.90 -10.36 -0.77
N LEU A 252 -0.02 -11.31 -0.84
CA LEU A 252 0.13 -12.66 -0.30
C LEU A 252 0.64 -13.68 -1.32
N GLN A 253 0.46 -13.44 -2.62
CA GLN A 253 1.07 -14.29 -3.63
C GLN A 253 2.47 -13.79 -3.98
N PRO A 254 3.48 -14.70 -4.00
CA PRO A 254 4.77 -14.34 -4.52
C PRO A 254 4.65 -14.00 -6.02
N SER A 255 5.35 -12.97 -6.47
CA SER A 255 5.50 -12.69 -7.89
C SER A 255 6.39 -13.75 -8.55
N TYR A 256 5.80 -14.92 -8.89
CA TYR A 256 6.53 -16.06 -9.47
C TYR A 256 7.31 -15.66 -10.72
N GLU A 257 6.76 -14.76 -11.53
CA GLU A 257 7.43 -14.26 -12.73
C GLU A 257 8.71 -13.49 -12.37
N THR A 258 8.63 -12.55 -11.43
CA THR A 258 9.79 -11.78 -10.97
C THR A 258 10.83 -12.69 -10.32
N ILE A 259 10.41 -13.64 -9.49
CA ILE A 259 11.29 -14.61 -8.84
C ILE A 259 11.97 -15.49 -9.89
N ALA A 260 11.23 -16.00 -10.88
CA ALA A 260 11.76 -16.84 -11.95
C ALA A 260 12.80 -16.08 -12.81
N VAL A 261 12.48 -14.85 -13.22
CA VAL A 261 13.42 -14.01 -14.00
C VAL A 261 14.69 -13.72 -13.20
N CYS A 262 14.56 -13.33 -11.95
CA CYS A 262 15.72 -13.11 -11.07
C CYS A 262 16.54 -14.39 -10.88
N GLY A 263 15.88 -15.55 -10.70
CA GLY A 263 16.53 -16.85 -10.55
C GLY A 263 17.34 -17.24 -11.79
N VAL A 264 16.77 -17.07 -12.99
CA VAL A 264 17.46 -17.33 -14.25
C VAL A 264 18.67 -16.41 -14.43
N LEU A 265 18.54 -15.11 -14.12
CA LEU A 265 19.63 -14.16 -14.19
C LEU A 265 20.76 -14.50 -13.21
N ILE A 266 20.43 -14.87 -11.97
CA ILE A 266 21.41 -15.31 -10.97
C ILE A 266 22.15 -16.54 -11.45
N LEU A 267 21.44 -17.55 -11.96
CA LEU A 267 22.05 -18.77 -12.51
C LEU A 267 22.99 -18.46 -13.66
N ALA A 268 22.56 -17.61 -14.60
CA ALA A 268 23.39 -17.21 -15.74
C ALA A 268 24.69 -16.52 -15.29
N ILE A 269 24.62 -15.61 -14.31
CA ILE A 269 25.79 -14.91 -13.76
C ILE A 269 26.76 -15.89 -13.09
N VAL A 270 26.24 -16.82 -12.29
CA VAL A 270 27.06 -17.85 -11.63
C VAL A 270 27.77 -18.72 -12.65
N LEU A 271 27.05 -19.21 -13.66
CA LEU A 271 27.64 -20.03 -14.74
C LEU A 271 28.72 -19.25 -15.51
N PHE A 272 28.43 -17.99 -15.87
CA PHE A 272 29.39 -17.14 -16.56
C PHE A 272 30.65 -16.91 -15.73
N SER A 273 30.49 -16.69 -14.44
CA SER A 273 31.62 -16.50 -13.49
C SER A 273 32.48 -17.75 -13.39
N VAL A 274 31.88 -18.94 -13.34
CA VAL A 274 32.59 -20.22 -13.33
C VAL A 274 33.41 -20.36 -14.61
N VAL A 275 32.86 -20.07 -15.79
CA VAL A 275 33.56 -20.13 -17.07
C VAL A 275 34.73 -19.14 -17.10
N VAL A 276 34.54 -17.91 -16.63
CA VAL A 276 35.62 -16.91 -16.61
C VAL A 276 36.77 -17.37 -15.70
N ILE A 277 36.44 -17.83 -14.48
CA ILE A 277 37.45 -18.33 -13.54
C ILE A 277 38.19 -19.55 -14.12
N TYR A 278 37.44 -20.49 -14.72
CA TYR A 278 38.03 -21.67 -15.38
C TYR A 278 39.02 -21.28 -16.49
N ASN A 279 38.64 -20.33 -17.37
CA ASN A 279 39.52 -19.85 -18.44
C ASN A 279 40.79 -19.18 -17.89
N ILE A 280 40.69 -18.39 -16.82
CA ILE A 280 41.85 -17.78 -16.16
C ILE A 280 42.80 -18.88 -15.63
N PHE A 281 42.27 -19.96 -15.06
CA PHE A 281 43.06 -21.08 -14.59
C PHE A 281 43.72 -21.84 -15.75
N GLN A 282 42.99 -22.13 -16.84
CA GLN A 282 43.54 -22.81 -18.02
C GLN A 282 44.70 -22.07 -18.67
N VAL A 283 44.55 -20.76 -18.88
CA VAL A 283 45.63 -19.91 -19.42
C VAL A 283 46.85 -19.92 -18.47
N GLY A 284 46.60 -19.90 -17.16
CA GLY A 284 47.72 -20.00 -16.19
C GLY A 284 48.49 -21.33 -16.20
N ILE A 285 47.81 -22.44 -16.45
CA ILE A 285 48.41 -23.77 -16.58
C ILE A 285 49.20 -23.84 -17.87
N ALA A 286 48.59 -23.42 -19.01
CA ALA A 286 49.27 -23.41 -20.30
C ALA A 286 50.59 -22.62 -20.30
N ASN A 287 50.56 -21.43 -19.69
CA ASN A 287 51.79 -20.61 -19.55
C ASN A 287 52.85 -21.30 -18.70
N LYS A 288 52.50 -22.02 -17.64
CA LYS A 288 53.48 -22.78 -16.82
C LYS A 288 54.05 -23.96 -17.59
N ILE A 289 53.25 -24.68 -18.38
CA ILE A 289 53.73 -25.80 -19.24
C ILE A 289 54.74 -25.28 -20.26
N GLN A 290 54.48 -24.11 -20.91
CA GLN A 290 55.43 -23.49 -21.82
C GLN A 290 56.72 -23.02 -21.15
N GLU A 291 56.64 -22.54 -19.88
CA GLU A 291 57.81 -22.13 -19.09
C GLU A 291 58.68 -23.34 -18.74
N TYR A 292 58.10 -24.46 -18.36
CA TYR A 292 58.79 -25.73 -18.09
C TYR A 292 59.34 -26.37 -19.38
N GLY A 293 58.64 -26.28 -20.50
CA GLY A 293 59.10 -26.81 -21.78
C GLY A 293 60.23 -26.03 -22.43
N LYS A 294 60.61 -24.85 -21.94
CA LYS A 294 61.77 -24.06 -22.37
C LYS A 294 63.03 -24.37 -21.52
N ILE A 295 62.86 -25.10 -20.44
CA ILE A 295 63.96 -25.44 -19.48
C ILE A 295 64.47 -26.86 -19.76
N LEU A 296 63.71 -27.66 -20.50
CA LEU A 296 64.14 -28.96 -21.05
C LEU A 296 64.72 -28.77 -22.45
#